data_6325d73b42c7962c8a6dabe023dbc974
#
_entry.id   6325d73b42c7962c8a6dabe023dbc974
#
_cell.length_a   1.000
_cell.length_b   1.000
_cell.length_c   1.000
_cell.angle_alpha   90.00
_cell.angle_beta   90.00
_cell.angle_gamma   90.00
#
_symmetry.space_group_name_H-M   'P 1'
#
loop_
_entity.id
_entity.type
_entity.pdbx_description
1 polymer ?
#
loop_
_entity_poly.entity_id
_entity_poly.type
_entity_poly.pdbx_seq_one_letter_code
_entity_poly.pdbx_strand_id
1 'polypeptide(L)'
;MSGSNSICVATVLLETGIIPIIEPETQMTLEAPGGLIEVRAKCSGGKVERVYVQNVASFAGQFDQELEIEGVGTLTVDTAYGGDSFVSIHAKQLGFQITPDEAQDLVEIGQKITRADNDQLTFIHPSNKDWNHFS
;
A
#
# COMPACT_ATOMS: atom_id res chain seq x y z
N MET A 1 -1.73 -3.92 2.34
CA MET A 1 -2.66 -3.20 3.28
C MET A 1 -3.09 -1.89 2.68
N SER A 2 -4.38 -1.55 2.75
CA SER A 2 -4.91 -0.27 2.24
C SER A 2 -5.29 0.65 3.40
N GLY A 3 -4.59 1.78 3.55
CA GLY A 3 -4.85 2.76 4.60
C GLY A 3 -6.26 3.36 4.53
N SER A 4 -6.75 3.67 3.32
CA SER A 4 -8.11 4.18 3.12
C SER A 4 -9.18 3.16 3.52
N ASN A 5 -9.00 1.88 3.16
CA ASN A 5 -9.92 0.84 3.57
C ASN A 5 -9.92 0.65 5.10
N SER A 6 -8.76 0.73 5.74
CA SER A 6 -8.67 0.64 7.21
C SER A 6 -9.41 1.78 7.90
N ILE A 7 -9.32 3.00 7.37
CA ILE A 7 -10.11 4.15 7.85
C ILE A 7 -11.61 3.90 7.69
N CYS A 8 -12.04 3.44 6.52
CA CYS A 8 -13.45 3.13 6.26
C CYS A 8 -13.97 2.03 7.18
N VAL A 9 -13.22 0.92 7.34
CA VAL A 9 -13.58 -0.19 8.22
C VAL A 9 -13.76 0.29 9.66
N ALA A 10 -12.78 1.03 10.19
CA ALA A 10 -12.87 1.57 11.55
C ALA A 10 -14.10 2.47 11.74
N THR A 11 -14.36 3.36 10.79
CA THR A 11 -15.52 4.26 10.82
C THR A 11 -16.83 3.47 10.81
N VAL A 12 -16.97 2.49 9.91
CA VAL A 12 -18.17 1.66 9.82
C VAL A 12 -18.39 0.84 11.10
N LEU A 13 -17.36 0.19 11.63
CA LEU A 13 -17.47 -0.60 12.86
C LEU A 13 -17.98 0.22 14.04
N LEU A 14 -17.54 1.46 14.16
CA LEU A 14 -17.94 2.37 15.24
C LEU A 14 -19.33 2.97 14.99
N GLU A 15 -19.58 3.52 13.83
CA GLU A 15 -20.85 4.24 13.56
C GLU A 15 -22.06 3.31 13.37
N THR A 16 -21.83 2.04 13.08
CA THR A 16 -22.90 1.01 13.07
C THR A 16 -23.12 0.36 14.44
N GLY A 17 -22.29 0.67 15.43
CA GLY A 17 -22.39 0.11 16.78
C GLY A 17 -21.88 -1.33 16.91
N ILE A 18 -21.20 -1.87 15.90
CA ILE A 18 -20.54 -3.19 16.01
C ILE A 18 -19.45 -3.13 17.08
N ILE A 19 -18.70 -2.02 17.13
CA ILE A 19 -17.81 -1.68 18.23
C ILE A 19 -18.37 -0.45 18.93
N PRO A 20 -18.53 -0.44 20.27
CA PRO A 20 -18.98 0.74 21.00
C PRO A 20 -18.03 1.91 20.84
N ILE A 21 -18.58 3.10 20.59
CA ILE A 21 -17.83 4.36 20.64
C ILE A 21 -17.50 4.70 22.08
N ILE A 22 -16.23 4.99 22.33
CA ILE A 22 -15.73 5.56 23.59
C ILE A 22 -15.25 6.98 23.28
N GLU A 23 -15.90 7.98 23.86
CA GLU A 23 -15.50 9.37 23.68
C GLU A 23 -14.47 9.80 24.74
N PRO A 24 -13.53 10.68 24.43
CA PRO A 24 -13.35 11.35 23.14
C PRO A 24 -12.53 10.55 22.12
N GLU A 25 -12.00 9.39 22.51
CA GLU A 25 -11.15 8.57 21.63
C GLU A 25 -11.43 7.07 21.86
N THR A 26 -11.69 6.38 20.75
CA THR A 26 -11.77 4.91 20.71
C THR A 26 -10.51 4.35 20.07
N GLN A 27 -9.93 3.34 20.71
CA GLN A 27 -8.75 2.62 20.19
C GLN A 27 -9.15 1.19 19.82
N MET A 28 -8.60 0.70 18.71
CA MET A 28 -8.80 -0.67 18.26
C MET A 28 -7.60 -1.17 17.46
N THR A 29 -7.46 -2.48 17.35
CA THR A 29 -6.50 -3.12 16.46
C THR A 29 -7.26 -3.81 15.33
N LEU A 30 -6.86 -3.55 14.09
CA LEU A 30 -7.36 -4.26 12.91
C LEU A 30 -6.33 -5.28 12.46
N GLU A 31 -6.78 -6.48 12.15
CA GLU A 31 -5.97 -7.48 11.46
C GLU A 31 -6.12 -7.30 9.95
N ALA A 32 -5.00 -7.15 9.27
CA ALA A 32 -4.93 -6.98 7.82
C ALA A 32 -3.89 -7.96 7.25
N PRO A 33 -3.90 -8.22 5.93
CA PRO A 33 -2.89 -9.11 5.32
C PRO A 33 -1.44 -8.74 5.65
N GLY A 34 -1.13 -7.45 5.76
CA GLY A 34 0.20 -6.95 6.12
C GLY A 34 0.54 -7.03 7.61
N GLY A 35 -0.41 -7.40 8.48
CA GLY A 35 -0.21 -7.49 9.94
C GLY A 35 -1.25 -6.74 10.76
N LEU A 36 -0.95 -6.55 12.05
CA LEU A 36 -1.81 -5.83 12.98
C LEU A 36 -1.59 -4.31 12.84
N ILE A 37 -2.70 -3.59 12.75
CA ILE A 37 -2.73 -2.14 12.56
C ILE A 37 -3.42 -1.51 13.76
N GLU A 38 -2.76 -0.59 14.43
CA GLU A 38 -3.35 0.20 15.49
C GLU A 38 -4.15 1.37 14.92
N VAL A 39 -5.38 1.50 15.37
CA VAL A 39 -6.30 2.56 14.95
C VAL A 39 -6.77 3.33 16.17
N ARG A 40 -6.73 4.66 16.06
CA ARG A 40 -7.33 5.59 17.02
C ARG A 40 -8.35 6.46 16.32
N ALA A 41 -9.58 6.45 16.81
CA ALA A 41 -10.67 7.22 16.28
C ALA A 41 -11.09 8.31 17.28
N LYS A 42 -10.99 9.58 16.89
CA LYS A 42 -11.61 10.67 17.65
C LYS A 42 -13.10 10.68 17.40
N CYS A 43 -13.86 10.68 18.49
CA CYS A 43 -15.31 10.56 18.44
C CYS A 43 -15.96 11.68 19.25
N SER A 44 -17.08 12.18 18.77
CA SER A 44 -17.90 13.19 19.45
C SER A 44 -19.36 13.07 19.02
N GLY A 45 -20.29 13.13 19.99
CA GLY A 45 -21.72 13.03 19.72
C GLY A 45 -22.14 11.73 19.03
N GLY A 46 -21.47 10.63 19.34
CA GLY A 46 -21.74 9.32 18.73
C GLY A 46 -21.26 9.17 17.28
N LYS A 47 -20.35 10.05 16.83
CA LYS A 47 -19.80 10.05 15.46
C LYS A 47 -18.28 10.02 15.47
N VAL A 48 -17.71 9.45 14.41
CA VAL A 48 -16.27 9.46 14.16
C VAL A 48 -15.90 10.75 13.40
N GLU A 49 -15.09 11.59 14.02
CA GLU A 49 -14.62 12.84 13.41
C GLU A 49 -13.32 12.67 12.64
N ARG A 50 -12.44 11.77 13.14
CA ARG A 50 -11.12 11.55 12.55
C ARG A 50 -10.57 10.17 12.93
N VAL A 51 -9.95 9.50 11.98
CA VAL A 51 -9.26 8.23 12.19
C VAL A 51 -7.76 8.41 11.96
N TYR A 52 -6.97 7.90 12.89
CA TYR A 52 -5.52 7.77 12.78
C TYR A 52 -5.19 6.30 12.66
N VAL A 53 -4.39 5.96 11.67
CA VAL A 53 -3.93 4.60 11.41
C VAL A 53 -2.42 4.55 11.59
N GLN A 54 -1.94 3.72 12.50
CA GLN A 54 -0.53 3.39 12.62
C GLN A 54 -0.27 2.14 11.80
N ASN A 55 0.33 2.33 10.63
CA ASN A 55 0.64 1.24 9.73
C ASN A 55 1.75 0.33 10.29
N VAL A 56 1.89 -0.87 9.70
CA VAL A 56 3.05 -1.73 9.91
C VAL A 56 4.34 -1.03 9.48
N ALA A 57 5.48 -1.51 9.98
CA ALA A 57 6.78 -0.94 9.63
C ALA A 57 7.01 -0.95 8.12
N SER A 58 7.51 0.17 7.59
CA SER A 58 7.92 0.30 6.19
C SER A 58 9.44 0.24 6.07
N PHE A 59 9.92 -0.29 4.94
CA PHE A 59 11.35 -0.36 4.65
C PHE A 59 11.60 -0.32 3.14
N ALA A 60 12.80 0.14 2.76
CA ALA A 60 13.32 -0.03 1.41
C ALA A 60 13.87 -1.46 1.27
N GLY A 61 13.59 -2.09 0.15
CA GLY A 61 14.09 -3.42 -0.20
C GLY A 61 15.43 -3.33 -0.91
N GLN A 62 15.40 -3.39 -2.23
CA GLN A 62 16.57 -3.32 -3.11
C GLN A 62 16.54 -2.02 -3.91
N PHE A 63 17.71 -1.48 -4.20
CA PHE A 63 17.87 -0.29 -5.04
C PHE A 63 18.55 -0.65 -6.35
N ASP A 64 18.28 0.18 -7.37
CA ASP A 64 18.93 0.13 -8.68
C ASP A 64 18.89 -1.27 -9.34
N GLN A 65 17.76 -1.96 -9.21
CA GLN A 65 17.58 -3.25 -9.87
C GLN A 65 17.23 -3.06 -11.33
N GLU A 66 17.78 -3.89 -12.18
CA GLU A 66 17.41 -3.92 -13.60
C GLU A 66 16.17 -4.81 -13.80
N LEU A 67 15.17 -4.24 -14.48
CA LEU A 67 13.93 -4.93 -14.85
C LEU A 67 13.72 -4.82 -16.34
N GLU A 68 13.65 -5.95 -17.05
CA GLU A 68 13.42 -5.99 -18.47
C GLU A 68 11.95 -6.12 -18.80
N ILE A 69 11.40 -5.19 -19.59
CA ILE A 69 9.99 -5.12 -19.93
C ILE A 69 9.81 -5.23 -21.43
N GLU A 70 9.01 -6.21 -21.84
CA GLU A 70 8.72 -6.48 -23.25
C GLU A 70 8.14 -5.23 -23.95
N GLY A 71 8.81 -4.82 -25.01
CA GLY A 71 8.42 -3.67 -25.84
C GLY A 71 8.79 -2.30 -25.26
N VAL A 72 9.47 -2.27 -24.08
CA VAL A 72 9.92 -1.04 -23.43
C VAL A 72 11.45 -1.02 -23.29
N GLY A 73 12.06 -2.13 -22.90
CA GLY A 73 13.48 -2.27 -22.62
C GLY A 73 13.78 -2.41 -21.14
N THR A 74 15.04 -2.21 -20.77
CA THR A 74 15.51 -2.34 -19.39
C THR A 74 15.27 -1.04 -18.62
N LEU A 75 14.61 -1.14 -17.48
CA LEU A 75 14.35 -0.04 -16.54
C LEU A 75 15.13 -0.26 -15.25
N THR A 76 15.54 0.83 -14.62
CA THR A 76 16.08 0.81 -13.26
C THR A 76 14.96 1.03 -12.27
N VAL A 77 14.83 0.13 -11.29
CA VAL A 77 13.74 0.11 -10.33
C VAL A 77 14.24 -0.06 -8.91
N ASP A 78 13.46 0.46 -7.96
CA ASP A 78 13.66 0.25 -6.54
C ASP A 78 12.50 -0.55 -5.97
N THR A 79 12.74 -1.34 -4.92
CA THR A 79 11.70 -2.08 -4.22
C THR A 79 11.49 -1.55 -2.81
N ALA A 80 10.25 -1.57 -2.34
CA ALA A 80 9.90 -1.10 -1.01
C ALA A 80 8.69 -1.84 -0.44
N TYR A 81 8.56 -1.82 0.87
CA TYR A 81 7.43 -2.35 1.61
C TYR A 81 6.82 -1.28 2.52
N GLY A 82 5.49 -1.20 2.52
CA GLY A 82 4.72 -0.29 3.39
C GLY A 82 3.38 -0.90 3.83
N GLY A 83 3.37 -2.20 4.15
CA GLY A 83 2.16 -3.00 4.38
C GLY A 83 1.68 -3.71 3.11
N ASP A 84 2.37 -3.45 2.02
CA ASP A 84 2.37 -4.12 0.74
C ASP A 84 3.74 -3.95 0.10
N SER A 85 4.10 -4.77 -0.88
CA SER A 85 5.39 -4.74 -1.56
C SER A 85 5.24 -4.11 -2.94
N PHE A 86 6.08 -3.13 -3.21
CA PHE A 86 5.99 -2.30 -4.41
C PHE A 86 7.31 -2.25 -5.16
N VAL A 87 7.20 -2.15 -6.48
CA VAL A 87 8.29 -1.71 -7.35
C VAL A 87 8.06 -0.25 -7.72
N SER A 88 9.07 0.57 -7.50
CA SER A 88 9.05 2.00 -7.79
C SER A 88 9.92 2.32 -8.99
N ILE A 89 9.38 3.06 -9.94
CA ILE A 89 10.07 3.48 -11.16
C ILE A 89 9.95 4.99 -11.32
N HIS A 90 11.03 5.60 -11.72
CA HIS A 90 10.98 7.02 -12.03
C HIS A 90 10.23 7.25 -13.35
N ALA A 91 9.07 7.90 -13.31
CA ALA A 91 8.19 8.10 -14.46
C ALA A 91 8.89 8.68 -15.71
N LYS A 92 9.94 9.49 -15.51
CA LYS A 92 10.77 10.05 -16.60
C LYS A 92 11.50 8.99 -17.42
N GLN A 93 11.82 7.82 -16.86
CA GLN A 93 12.43 6.72 -17.62
C GLN A 93 11.45 6.20 -18.70
N LEU A 94 10.16 6.36 -18.46
CA LEU A 94 9.07 5.95 -19.33
C LEU A 94 8.53 7.12 -20.19
N GLY A 95 9.06 8.33 -20.01
CA GLY A 95 8.61 9.53 -20.73
C GLY A 95 7.35 10.18 -20.16
N PHE A 96 6.84 9.71 -19.01
CA PHE A 96 5.63 10.25 -18.37
C PHE A 96 5.89 11.44 -17.44
N GLN A 97 4.89 12.30 -17.33
CA GLN A 97 4.85 13.45 -16.41
C GLN A 97 3.88 13.25 -15.25
N ILE A 98 3.15 12.11 -15.23
CA ILE A 98 2.11 11.77 -14.27
C ILE A 98 0.99 12.81 -14.28
N THR A 99 0.41 13.01 -15.45
CA THR A 99 -0.76 13.89 -15.65
C THR A 99 -2.03 13.05 -15.80
N PRO A 100 -3.24 13.62 -15.56
CA PRO A 100 -4.49 12.89 -15.75
C PRO A 100 -4.68 12.34 -17.16
N ASP A 101 -4.14 13.01 -18.16
CA ASP A 101 -4.23 12.60 -19.57
C ASP A 101 -3.44 11.32 -19.87
N GLU A 102 -2.44 11.02 -19.07
CA GLU A 102 -1.58 9.84 -19.17
C GLU A 102 -2.10 8.63 -18.36
N ALA A 103 -3.25 8.78 -17.69
CA ALA A 103 -3.73 7.77 -16.72
C ALA A 103 -3.90 6.38 -17.36
N GLN A 104 -4.41 6.28 -18.57
CA GLN A 104 -4.59 5.00 -19.26
C GLN A 104 -3.24 4.37 -19.61
N ASP A 105 -2.32 5.14 -20.17
CA ASP A 105 -0.99 4.65 -20.55
C ASP A 105 -0.18 4.22 -19.30
N LEU A 106 -0.32 4.97 -18.19
CA LEU A 106 0.27 4.61 -16.91
C LEU A 106 -0.27 3.29 -16.36
N VAL A 107 -1.57 3.01 -16.51
CA VAL A 107 -2.16 1.72 -16.11
C VAL A 107 -1.62 0.59 -17.00
N GLU A 108 -1.55 0.78 -18.32
CA GLU A 108 -1.06 -0.23 -19.24
C GLU A 108 0.41 -0.59 -18.98
N ILE A 109 1.25 0.41 -18.77
CA ILE A 109 2.66 0.17 -18.45
C ILE A 109 2.82 -0.44 -17.05
N GLY A 110 2.05 0.03 -16.06
CA GLY A 110 2.03 -0.52 -14.71
C GLY A 110 1.74 -2.02 -14.69
N GLN A 111 0.76 -2.48 -15.48
CA GLN A 111 0.45 -3.90 -15.60
C GLN A 111 1.59 -4.73 -16.23
N LYS A 112 2.34 -4.15 -17.19
CA LYS A 112 3.52 -4.83 -17.76
C LYS A 112 4.64 -4.94 -16.72
N ILE A 113 4.84 -3.88 -15.94
CA ILE A 113 5.83 -3.83 -14.86
C ILE A 113 5.50 -4.89 -13.80
N THR A 114 4.25 -4.93 -13.30
CA THR A 114 3.82 -5.92 -12.29
C THR A 114 3.96 -7.38 -12.74
N ARG A 115 3.85 -7.65 -14.03
CA ARG A 115 4.14 -9.00 -14.55
C ARG A 115 5.63 -9.29 -14.59
N ALA A 116 6.42 -8.33 -15.05
CA ALA A 116 7.86 -8.50 -15.19
C ALA A 116 8.57 -8.59 -13.83
N ASP A 117 8.14 -7.81 -12.84
CA ASP A 117 8.76 -7.79 -11.51
C ASP A 117 8.58 -9.12 -10.76
N ASN A 118 7.37 -9.69 -10.80
CA ASN A 118 7.11 -10.99 -10.17
C ASN A 118 7.87 -12.16 -10.84
N ASP A 119 8.23 -12.02 -12.10
CA ASP A 119 9.01 -13.04 -12.83
C ASP A 119 10.53 -12.88 -12.63
N GLN A 120 11.03 -11.64 -12.48
CA GLN A 120 12.44 -11.32 -12.53
C GLN A 120 13.04 -10.91 -11.18
N LEU A 121 12.25 -10.28 -10.30
CA LEU A 121 12.70 -9.81 -9.01
C LEU A 121 12.23 -10.74 -7.89
N THR A 122 12.95 -10.69 -6.78
CA THR A 122 12.58 -11.46 -5.59
C THR A 122 12.34 -10.51 -4.44
N PHE A 123 11.16 -10.60 -3.83
CA PHE A 123 10.85 -9.93 -2.58
C PHE A 123 10.65 -10.99 -1.48
N ILE A 124 11.28 -10.78 -0.32
CA ILE A 124 11.05 -11.59 0.88
C ILE A 124 10.97 -10.65 2.07
N HIS A 125 9.82 -10.64 2.73
CA HIS A 125 9.64 -9.85 3.93
C HIS A 125 10.50 -10.41 5.08
N PRO A 126 11.28 -9.59 5.81
CA PRO A 126 12.27 -10.08 6.78
C PRO A 126 11.68 -10.86 7.96
N SER A 127 10.45 -10.59 8.35
CA SER A 127 9.76 -11.27 9.46
C SER A 127 8.54 -12.09 9.06
N ASN A 128 8.07 -12.00 7.82
CA ASN A 128 6.95 -12.78 7.29
C ASN A 128 7.36 -13.43 5.96
N LYS A 129 7.87 -14.63 6.02
CA LYS A 129 8.38 -15.34 4.83
C LYS A 129 7.31 -15.74 3.82
N ASP A 130 6.05 -15.76 4.22
CA ASP A 130 4.92 -16.04 3.33
C ASP A 130 4.60 -14.84 2.43
N TRP A 131 5.09 -13.65 2.80
CA TRP A 131 5.01 -12.46 1.97
C TRP A 131 6.23 -12.40 1.04
N ASN A 132 6.08 -12.93 -0.17
CA ASN A 132 7.17 -13.14 -1.13
C ASN A 132 6.79 -12.75 -2.57
N HIS A 133 5.94 -11.77 -2.75
CA HIS A 133 5.48 -11.28 -4.06
C HIS A 133 5.41 -9.75 -4.07
N PHE A 134 5.29 -9.18 -5.26
CA PHE A 134 4.91 -7.78 -5.48
C PHE A 134 3.41 -7.68 -5.80
N SER A 135 2.80 -6.53 -5.49
CA SER A 135 1.37 -6.25 -5.67
C SER A 135 1.10 -5.24 -6.77
#